data_90ce10be1c6257e943909340ea8e2e87
#
_entry.id   90ce10be1c6257e943909340ea8e2e87
#
_cell.length_a   1.000
_cell.length_b   1.000
_cell.length_c   1.000
_cell.angle_alpha   90.00
_cell.angle_beta   90.00
_cell.angle_gamma   90.00
#
_symmetry.space_group_name_H-M   'P 1'
#
loop_
_entity.id
_entity.type
_entity.pdbx_description
1 polymer ?
#
loop_
_entity_poly.entity_id
_entity_poly.type
_entity_poly.pdbx_seq_one_letter_code
_entity_poly.pdbx_strand_id
1 'polypeptide(L)'
;VVRDLFYNTPARLKYMKKDAAEGAAVFAAVQREALAHPEVSMRFLRDGKQELLTPGDGQLRSAVYAVLGRDLALGFTEVKGSGEDGVTVEGFASLPACCRGSRSCQYFFVNGRFIKSRTLMAALEEAYRNQHMVGKFPGCVLHVHTRLNGVDVNVHPAKTEVKFVSEKRAFDAVYHAVRGALEGEVRRPQAVIPAARPRAHDTV
;
A
#
# COMPACT_ATOMS: atom_id res chain seq x y z
N VAL A 1 4.45 -11.43 -26.78
CA VAL A 1 3.23 -12.20 -26.44
C VAL A 1 3.68 -13.56 -25.90
N VAL A 2 3.22 -13.92 -24.71
CA VAL A 2 3.46 -15.23 -24.11
C VAL A 2 2.15 -16.01 -24.18
N ARG A 3 2.20 -17.22 -24.69
CA ARG A 3 1.05 -18.15 -24.77
C ARG A 3 1.47 -19.52 -24.29
N ASP A 4 0.52 -20.32 -23.84
CA ASP A 4 0.72 -21.72 -23.46
C ASP A 4 1.90 -21.89 -22.47
N LEU A 5 1.90 -21.07 -21.40
CA LEU A 5 3.02 -20.94 -20.44
C LEU A 5 3.57 -22.27 -19.92
N PHE A 6 2.74 -23.31 -19.83
CA PHE A 6 3.11 -24.62 -19.31
C PHE A 6 3.15 -25.72 -20.38
N TYR A 7 3.16 -25.37 -21.68
CA TYR A 7 3.19 -26.31 -22.79
C TYR A 7 4.28 -27.37 -22.65
N ASN A 8 5.50 -26.92 -22.31
CA ASN A 8 6.66 -27.79 -22.14
C ASN A 8 6.90 -28.26 -20.69
N THR A 9 6.00 -27.92 -19.76
CA THR A 9 6.11 -28.28 -18.35
C THR A 9 4.76 -28.72 -17.78
N PRO A 10 4.14 -29.82 -18.33
CA PRO A 10 2.78 -30.23 -17.96
C PRO A 10 2.66 -30.62 -16.48
N ALA A 11 3.76 -31.04 -15.83
CA ALA A 11 3.77 -31.30 -14.40
C ALA A 11 3.45 -30.05 -13.58
N ARG A 12 3.87 -28.85 -14.03
CA ARG A 12 3.56 -27.59 -13.35
C ARG A 12 2.09 -27.19 -13.51
N LEU A 13 1.47 -27.53 -14.64
CA LEU A 13 0.05 -27.29 -14.87
C LEU A 13 -0.84 -27.96 -13.81
N LYS A 14 -0.43 -29.14 -13.31
CA LYS A 14 -1.15 -29.85 -12.25
C LYS A 14 -1.18 -29.14 -10.91
N TYR A 15 -0.27 -28.19 -10.66
CA TYR A 15 -0.22 -27.39 -9.43
C TYR A 15 -1.03 -26.10 -9.53
N MET A 16 -1.56 -25.75 -10.70
CA MET A 16 -2.41 -24.58 -10.85
C MET A 16 -3.72 -24.77 -10.08
N LYS A 17 -4.14 -23.71 -9.45
CA LYS A 17 -5.44 -23.61 -8.79
C LYS A 17 -6.54 -23.38 -9.83
N LYS A 18 -7.79 -23.18 -9.36
CA LYS A 18 -8.89 -22.79 -10.23
C LYS A 18 -8.59 -21.41 -10.87
N ASP A 19 -9.03 -21.20 -12.08
CA ASP A 19 -8.79 -19.98 -12.88
C ASP A 19 -9.06 -18.70 -12.12
N ALA A 20 -10.15 -18.66 -11.35
CA ALA A 20 -10.49 -17.50 -10.52
C ALA A 20 -9.41 -17.20 -9.45
N ALA A 21 -8.81 -18.24 -8.85
CA ALA A 21 -7.77 -18.10 -7.83
C ALA A 21 -6.43 -17.66 -8.46
N GLU A 22 -6.09 -18.24 -9.61
CA GLU A 22 -4.90 -17.84 -10.37
C GLU A 22 -5.05 -16.41 -10.89
N GLY A 23 -6.19 -16.05 -11.44
CA GLY A 23 -6.49 -14.69 -11.89
C GLY A 23 -6.39 -13.66 -10.76
N ALA A 24 -6.87 -14.01 -9.55
CA ALA A 24 -6.73 -13.14 -8.37
C ALA A 24 -5.25 -13.00 -7.94
N ALA A 25 -4.46 -14.06 -8.02
CA ALA A 25 -3.03 -14.01 -7.69
C ALA A 25 -2.24 -13.14 -8.68
N VAL A 26 -2.54 -13.26 -9.98
CA VAL A 26 -1.95 -12.41 -11.02
C VAL A 26 -2.35 -10.95 -10.81
N PHE A 27 -3.63 -10.69 -10.56
CA PHE A 27 -4.12 -9.34 -10.27
C PHE A 27 -3.40 -8.71 -9.08
N ALA A 28 -3.27 -9.45 -7.96
CA ALA A 28 -2.53 -8.99 -6.80
C ALA A 28 -1.04 -8.73 -7.08
N ALA A 29 -0.42 -9.48 -8.00
CA ALA A 29 0.95 -9.20 -8.45
C ALA A 29 1.02 -7.88 -9.23
N VAL A 30 0.12 -7.68 -10.20
CA VAL A 30 0.05 -6.44 -11.00
C VAL A 30 -0.22 -5.22 -10.12
N GLN A 31 -1.11 -5.33 -9.12
CA GLN A 31 -1.35 -4.26 -8.16
C GLN A 31 -0.09 -3.85 -7.41
N ARG A 32 0.73 -4.82 -6.97
CA ARG A 32 1.99 -4.55 -6.28
C ARG A 32 3.00 -3.85 -7.18
N GLU A 33 3.15 -4.32 -8.41
CA GLU A 33 4.03 -3.67 -9.39
C GLU A 33 3.57 -2.25 -9.72
N ALA A 34 2.25 -2.03 -9.86
CA ALA A 34 1.70 -0.70 -10.10
C ALA A 34 1.95 0.28 -8.95
N LEU A 35 1.94 -0.20 -7.71
CA LEU A 35 2.27 0.60 -6.53
C LEU A 35 3.79 0.78 -6.33
N ALA A 36 4.60 -0.16 -6.82
CA ALA A 36 6.06 -0.07 -6.79
C ALA A 36 6.60 0.91 -7.84
N HIS A 37 5.93 1.01 -8.98
CA HIS A 37 6.35 1.73 -10.18
C HIS A 37 5.26 2.69 -10.67
N PRO A 38 4.95 3.77 -9.93
CA PRO A 38 3.91 4.73 -10.32
C PRO A 38 4.22 5.47 -11.62
N GLU A 39 5.47 5.47 -12.08
CA GLU A 39 5.93 6.02 -13.36
C GLU A 39 5.56 5.16 -14.57
N VAL A 40 5.08 3.92 -14.33
CA VAL A 40 4.68 3.00 -15.40
C VAL A 40 3.17 2.92 -15.49
N SER A 41 2.62 3.20 -16.68
CA SER A 41 1.20 2.94 -16.93
C SER A 41 0.97 1.43 -17.10
N MET A 42 0.16 0.87 -16.22
CA MET A 42 -0.19 -0.56 -16.22
C MET A 42 -1.66 -0.76 -16.51
N ARG A 43 -1.96 -1.63 -17.47
CA ARG A 43 -3.31 -2.04 -17.81
C ARG A 43 -3.46 -3.54 -17.61
N PHE A 44 -4.42 -3.96 -16.80
CA PHE A 44 -4.74 -5.37 -16.60
C PHE A 44 -6.14 -5.68 -17.09
N LEU A 45 -6.24 -6.69 -17.96
CA LEU A 45 -7.49 -7.21 -18.47
C LEU A 45 -7.62 -8.68 -18.06
N ARG A 46 -8.80 -9.05 -17.58
CA ARG A 46 -9.18 -10.45 -17.34
C ARG A 46 -10.49 -10.74 -18.07
N ASP A 47 -10.49 -11.79 -18.88
CA ASP A 47 -11.66 -12.20 -19.69
C ASP A 47 -12.26 -11.05 -20.50
N GLY A 48 -11.38 -10.22 -21.09
CA GLY A 48 -11.77 -9.05 -21.89
C GLY A 48 -12.21 -7.83 -21.08
N LYS A 49 -12.37 -7.95 -19.76
CA LYS A 49 -12.74 -6.84 -18.88
C LYS A 49 -11.50 -6.17 -18.28
N GLN A 50 -11.45 -4.85 -18.37
CA GLN A 50 -10.41 -4.07 -17.71
C GLN A 50 -10.66 -4.00 -16.20
N GLU A 51 -9.72 -4.51 -15.40
CA GLU A 51 -9.78 -4.49 -13.94
C GLU A 51 -8.85 -3.46 -13.31
N LEU A 52 -7.78 -3.08 -14.01
CA LEU A 52 -6.84 -2.04 -13.57
C LEU A 52 -6.38 -1.21 -14.74
N LEU A 53 -6.22 0.08 -14.50
CA LEU A 53 -5.49 1.02 -15.35
C LEU A 53 -4.84 2.07 -14.46
N THR A 54 -3.51 2.18 -14.52
CA THR A 54 -2.77 3.25 -13.85
C THR A 54 -2.28 4.28 -14.86
N PRO A 55 -2.19 5.57 -14.50
CA PRO A 55 -1.83 6.62 -15.46
C PRO A 55 -0.35 6.59 -15.86
N GLY A 56 0.55 6.12 -14.97
CA GLY A 56 1.99 6.18 -15.23
C GLY A 56 2.57 7.59 -15.16
N ASP A 57 1.99 8.42 -14.31
CA ASP A 57 2.33 9.85 -14.16
C ASP A 57 3.45 10.11 -13.12
N GLY A 58 4.04 9.06 -12.57
CA GLY A 58 5.06 9.13 -11.53
C GLY A 58 4.51 9.52 -10.15
N GLN A 59 3.20 9.68 -10.00
CA GLN A 59 2.57 10.05 -8.74
C GLN A 59 2.06 8.82 -8.00
N LEU A 60 2.68 8.49 -6.87
CA LEU A 60 2.22 7.36 -6.05
C LEU A 60 0.74 7.51 -5.64
N ARG A 61 0.27 8.73 -5.39
CA ARG A 61 -1.14 9.00 -5.08
C ARG A 61 -2.07 8.52 -6.20
N SER A 62 -1.74 8.76 -7.45
CA SER A 62 -2.53 8.32 -8.61
C SER A 62 -2.58 6.79 -8.71
N ALA A 63 -1.46 6.12 -8.46
CA ALA A 63 -1.39 4.66 -8.40
C ALA A 63 -2.23 4.11 -7.24
N VAL A 64 -2.17 4.72 -6.06
CA VAL A 64 -3.00 4.36 -4.89
C VAL A 64 -4.50 4.48 -5.22
N TYR A 65 -4.92 5.57 -5.88
CA TYR A 65 -6.31 5.72 -6.33
C TYR A 65 -6.73 4.63 -7.32
N ALA A 66 -5.88 4.30 -8.28
CA ALA A 66 -6.18 3.28 -9.27
C ALA A 66 -6.27 1.87 -8.67
N VAL A 67 -5.38 1.55 -7.72
CA VAL A 67 -5.26 0.21 -7.13
C VAL A 67 -6.25 -0.02 -5.99
N LEU A 68 -6.39 0.93 -5.07
CA LEU A 68 -7.24 0.79 -3.88
C LEU A 68 -8.67 1.27 -4.12
N GLY A 69 -8.90 2.03 -5.18
CA GLY A 69 -10.15 2.70 -5.44
C GLY A 69 -10.31 4.02 -4.68
N ARG A 70 -11.17 4.89 -5.20
CA ARG A 70 -11.34 6.26 -4.69
C ARG A 70 -11.69 6.32 -3.20
N ASP A 71 -12.66 5.52 -2.78
CA ASP A 71 -13.20 5.59 -1.42
C ASP A 71 -12.16 5.24 -0.36
N LEU A 72 -11.32 4.24 -0.65
CA LEU A 72 -10.20 3.90 0.24
C LEU A 72 -9.09 4.94 0.19
N ALA A 73 -8.70 5.37 -1.00
CA ALA A 73 -7.60 6.29 -1.20
C ALA A 73 -7.86 7.67 -0.54
N LEU A 74 -9.12 8.13 -0.52
CA LEU A 74 -9.52 9.35 0.19
C LEU A 74 -9.31 9.26 1.71
N GLY A 75 -9.37 8.06 2.26
CA GLY A 75 -9.11 7.79 3.67
C GLY A 75 -7.63 7.56 4.00
N PHE A 76 -6.71 7.92 3.10
CA PHE A 76 -5.26 7.78 3.31
C PHE A 76 -4.58 9.14 3.41
N THR A 77 -3.70 9.30 4.39
CA THR A 77 -2.85 10.49 4.56
C THR A 77 -1.44 10.21 4.08
N GLU A 78 -0.75 11.25 3.66
CA GLU A 78 0.64 11.18 3.21
C GLU A 78 1.56 10.94 4.41
N VAL A 79 2.51 10.02 4.23
CA VAL A 79 3.54 9.67 5.20
C VAL A 79 4.89 10.06 4.63
N LYS A 80 5.66 10.83 5.38
CA LYS A 80 7.06 11.16 5.09
C LYS A 80 7.85 11.16 6.38
N GLY A 81 8.99 10.50 6.38
CA GLY A 81 9.88 10.47 7.52
C GLY A 81 11.28 10.01 7.16
N SER A 82 12.21 10.32 8.03
CA SER A 82 13.58 9.85 7.98
C SER A 82 13.97 9.27 9.32
N GLY A 83 14.66 8.14 9.29
CA GLY A 83 15.23 7.48 10.45
C GLY A 83 16.75 7.60 10.47
N GLU A 84 17.36 6.86 11.37
CA GLU A 84 18.81 6.76 11.46
C GLU A 84 19.44 6.07 10.23
N ASP A 85 20.73 6.28 10.01
CA ASP A 85 21.53 5.67 8.92
C ASP A 85 20.99 5.90 7.49
N GLY A 86 20.23 6.97 7.28
CA GLY A 86 19.70 7.33 5.97
C GLY A 86 18.52 6.46 5.55
N VAL A 87 17.84 5.81 6.48
CA VAL A 87 16.53 5.19 6.21
C VAL A 87 15.51 6.28 6.00
N THR A 88 14.78 6.23 4.88
CA THR A 88 13.66 7.13 4.62
C THR A 88 12.38 6.33 4.39
N VAL A 89 11.26 6.89 4.79
CA VAL A 89 9.92 6.29 4.63
C VAL A 89 9.02 7.31 3.97
N GLU A 90 8.39 6.92 2.89
CA GLU A 90 7.41 7.75 2.19
C GLU A 90 6.22 6.91 1.71
N GLY A 91 5.11 7.55 1.46
CA GLY A 91 3.92 6.89 0.94
C GLY A 91 2.64 7.37 1.60
N PHE A 92 1.76 6.43 1.89
CA PHE A 92 0.41 6.71 2.40
C PHE A 92 0.02 5.70 3.46
N ALA A 93 -0.72 6.14 4.48
CA ALA A 93 -1.31 5.29 5.51
C ALA A 93 -2.77 5.68 5.76
N SER A 94 -3.61 4.72 6.11
CA SER A 94 -5.04 4.97 6.32
C SER A 94 -5.27 5.83 7.57
N LEU A 95 -6.28 6.69 7.53
CA LEU A 95 -6.77 7.32 8.75
C LEU A 95 -7.34 6.27 9.71
N PRO A 96 -7.32 6.49 11.03
CA PRO A 96 -7.84 5.53 12.00
C PRO A 96 -9.27 5.07 11.74
N ALA A 97 -10.14 5.96 11.27
CA ALA A 97 -11.52 5.63 10.90
C ALA A 97 -11.63 4.71 9.66
N CYS A 98 -10.58 4.62 8.85
CA CYS A 98 -10.54 3.84 7.62
C CYS A 98 -9.83 2.48 7.76
N CYS A 99 -9.49 2.07 8.99
CA CYS A 99 -8.92 0.76 9.27
C CYS A 99 -9.88 -0.37 8.90
N ARG A 100 -9.33 -1.51 8.45
CA ARG A 100 -10.08 -2.65 7.89
C ARG A 100 -10.01 -3.88 8.79
N GLY A 101 -10.94 -4.85 8.60
CA GLY A 101 -10.95 -6.13 9.30
C GLY A 101 -9.83 -7.11 8.90
N SER A 102 -8.97 -6.74 7.95
CA SER A 102 -7.87 -7.57 7.48
C SER A 102 -6.65 -6.73 7.09
N ARG A 103 -5.48 -7.37 7.03
CA ARG A 103 -4.21 -6.77 6.60
C ARG A 103 -4.01 -6.76 5.08
N SER A 104 -5.05 -7.00 4.29
CA SER A 104 -4.96 -7.10 2.82
C SER A 104 -4.53 -5.81 2.12
N CYS A 105 -4.68 -4.66 2.79
CA CYS A 105 -4.29 -3.35 2.28
C CYS A 105 -2.96 -2.84 2.88
N GLN A 106 -2.09 -3.73 3.34
CA GLN A 106 -0.76 -3.38 3.83
C GLN A 106 0.27 -3.71 2.75
N TYR A 107 0.80 -2.67 2.10
CA TYR A 107 1.82 -2.79 1.06
C TYR A 107 3.10 -2.11 1.54
N PHE A 108 4.16 -2.91 1.70
CA PHE A 108 5.48 -2.42 2.06
C PHE A 108 6.44 -2.70 0.93
N PHE A 109 7.22 -1.68 0.57
CA PHE A 109 8.27 -1.77 -0.42
C PHE A 109 9.60 -1.37 0.21
N VAL A 110 10.64 -2.17 -0.02
CA VAL A 110 12.01 -1.83 0.40
C VAL A 110 12.86 -1.71 -0.85
N ASN A 111 13.41 -0.52 -1.07
CA ASN A 111 14.18 -0.19 -2.28
C ASN A 111 13.45 -0.63 -3.57
N GLY A 112 12.15 -0.32 -3.68
CA GLY A 112 11.28 -0.65 -4.81
C GLY A 112 10.74 -2.08 -4.85
N ARG A 113 11.15 -2.97 -3.93
CA ARG A 113 10.70 -4.36 -3.89
C ARG A 113 9.58 -4.56 -2.89
N PHE A 114 8.47 -5.15 -3.32
CA PHE A 114 7.41 -5.58 -2.41
C PHE A 114 7.91 -6.64 -1.42
N ILE A 115 7.64 -6.43 -0.15
CA ILE A 115 8.01 -7.35 0.92
C ILE A 115 6.88 -7.59 1.92
N LYS A 116 6.95 -8.75 2.58
CA LYS A 116 6.17 -9.08 3.76
C LYS A 116 7.11 -9.06 4.96
N SER A 117 7.02 -8.06 5.80
CA SER A 117 7.86 -7.92 6.99
C SER A 117 7.01 -7.81 8.24
N ARG A 118 7.22 -8.74 9.17
CA ARG A 118 6.54 -8.70 10.47
C ARG A 118 6.92 -7.46 11.27
N THR A 119 8.16 -7.03 11.16
CA THR A 119 8.69 -5.83 11.80
C THR A 119 7.98 -4.57 11.32
N LEU A 120 7.86 -4.39 9.98
CA LEU A 120 7.19 -3.21 9.43
C LEU A 120 5.68 -3.22 9.71
N MET A 121 5.05 -4.41 9.68
CA MET A 121 3.64 -4.57 10.07
C MET A 121 3.43 -4.19 11.55
N ALA A 122 4.30 -4.66 12.44
CA ALA A 122 4.23 -4.32 13.86
C ALA A 122 4.46 -2.82 14.10
N ALA A 123 5.42 -2.20 13.41
CA ALA A 123 5.67 -0.77 13.50
C ALA A 123 4.46 0.07 13.05
N LEU A 124 3.84 -0.32 11.92
CA LEU A 124 2.61 0.31 11.45
C LEU A 124 1.50 0.20 12.50
N GLU A 125 1.19 -1.01 12.97
CA GLU A 125 0.09 -1.26 13.91
C GLU A 125 0.35 -0.57 15.26
N GLU A 126 1.60 -0.53 15.72
CA GLU A 126 1.99 0.19 16.93
C GLU A 126 1.74 1.69 16.83
N ALA A 127 1.98 2.31 15.66
CA ALA A 127 1.72 3.73 15.44
C ALA A 127 0.23 4.10 15.61
N TYR A 128 -0.67 3.13 15.43
CA TYR A 128 -2.12 3.30 15.62
C TYR A 128 -2.62 2.88 17.00
N ARG A 129 -1.73 2.48 17.91
CA ARG A 129 -2.15 2.05 19.26
C ARG A 129 -3.08 3.08 19.90
N ASN A 130 -4.23 2.62 20.40
CA ASN A 130 -5.28 3.44 21.00
C ASN A 130 -6.00 4.43 20.06
N GLN A 131 -5.81 4.32 18.75
CA GLN A 131 -6.45 5.21 17.77
C GLN A 131 -7.46 4.51 16.86
N HIS A 132 -7.49 3.20 16.85
CA HIS A 132 -8.40 2.41 16.02
C HIS A 132 -9.20 1.40 16.85
N MET A 133 -10.30 0.91 16.27
CA MET A 133 -11.15 -0.09 16.94
C MET A 133 -10.45 -1.45 16.99
N VAL A 134 -10.70 -2.19 18.06
CA VAL A 134 -10.20 -3.56 18.23
C VAL A 134 -10.62 -4.44 17.05
N GLY A 135 -9.70 -5.26 16.54
CA GLY A 135 -9.93 -6.13 15.39
C GLY A 135 -9.88 -5.43 14.04
N LYS A 136 -9.51 -4.14 14.00
CA LYS A 136 -9.23 -3.41 12.75
C LYS A 136 -7.73 -3.23 12.55
N PHE A 137 -7.32 -3.20 11.30
CA PHE A 137 -5.92 -3.06 10.89
C PHE A 137 -5.75 -1.86 9.97
N PRO A 138 -4.72 -1.03 10.18
CA PRO A 138 -4.43 0.07 9.27
C PRO A 138 -3.99 -0.46 7.90
N GLY A 139 -4.41 0.24 6.85
CA GLY A 139 -3.88 0.05 5.51
C GLY A 139 -2.68 0.97 5.28
N CYS A 140 -1.78 0.57 4.40
CA CYS A 140 -0.66 1.43 3.98
C CYS A 140 -0.14 1.07 2.59
N VAL A 141 0.50 2.03 1.97
CA VAL A 141 1.41 1.87 0.83
C VAL A 141 2.67 2.64 1.20
N LEU A 142 3.67 1.95 1.71
CA LEU A 142 4.89 2.56 2.24
C LEU A 142 6.12 2.08 1.49
N HIS A 143 6.91 3.03 1.03
CA HIS A 143 8.23 2.83 0.44
C HIS A 143 9.29 3.17 1.49
N VAL A 144 10.08 2.18 1.83
CA VAL A 144 11.23 2.30 2.74
C VAL A 144 12.49 2.24 1.91
N HIS A 145 13.24 3.31 1.90
CA HIS A 145 14.54 3.38 1.26
C HIS A 145 15.64 3.24 2.31
N THR A 146 16.58 2.37 2.05
CA THR A 146 17.74 2.12 2.92
C THR A 146 18.96 1.84 2.07
N ARG A 147 20.15 1.97 2.67
CA ARG A 147 21.38 1.58 2.00
C ARG A 147 21.36 0.09 1.65
N LEU A 148 21.98 -0.30 0.54
CA LEU A 148 21.98 -1.69 0.07
C LEU A 148 22.55 -2.67 1.09
N ASN A 149 23.52 -2.23 1.87
CA ASN A 149 24.11 -3.01 2.98
C ASN A 149 23.24 -3.04 4.26
N GLY A 150 22.14 -2.31 4.29
CA GLY A 150 21.19 -2.28 5.42
C GLY A 150 20.14 -3.39 5.38
N VAL A 151 20.08 -4.15 4.28
CA VAL A 151 19.06 -5.17 4.06
C VAL A 151 19.63 -6.35 3.28
N ASP A 152 19.35 -7.58 3.74
CA ASP A 152 19.60 -8.81 2.99
C ASP A 152 18.29 -9.27 2.35
N VAL A 153 18.29 -9.35 1.03
CA VAL A 153 17.13 -9.78 0.21
C VAL A 153 17.18 -11.27 -0.17
N ASN A 154 18.27 -11.96 0.14
CA ASN A 154 18.45 -13.37 -0.22
C ASN A 154 18.00 -14.32 0.90
N VAL A 155 16.84 -14.06 1.49
CA VAL A 155 16.31 -14.83 2.62
C VAL A 155 15.29 -15.88 2.17
N HIS A 156 14.51 -15.60 1.12
CA HIS A 156 13.44 -16.47 0.64
C HIS A 156 13.49 -16.67 -0.88
N PRO A 157 13.21 -17.85 -1.42
CA PRO A 157 13.24 -18.11 -2.88
C PRO A 157 12.37 -17.14 -3.70
N ALA A 158 11.19 -16.79 -3.20
CA ALA A 158 10.30 -15.82 -3.84
C ALA A 158 10.71 -14.36 -3.58
N LYS A 159 11.77 -14.13 -2.77
CA LYS A 159 12.31 -12.79 -2.43
C LYS A 159 11.25 -11.80 -1.90
N THR A 160 10.19 -12.34 -1.30
CA THR A 160 9.12 -11.54 -0.67
C THR A 160 9.41 -11.22 0.79
N GLU A 161 10.48 -11.79 1.34
CA GLU A 161 10.97 -11.52 2.70
C GLU A 161 12.37 -10.94 2.62
N VAL A 162 12.66 -10.01 3.51
CA VAL A 162 13.98 -9.42 3.66
C VAL A 162 14.37 -9.45 5.14
N LYS A 163 15.66 -9.51 5.41
CA LYS A 163 16.21 -9.36 6.75
C LYS A 163 16.92 -8.02 6.85
N PHE A 164 16.45 -7.17 7.73
CA PHE A 164 17.13 -5.92 8.02
C PHE A 164 18.37 -6.19 8.89
N VAL A 165 19.45 -5.51 8.62
CA VAL A 165 20.65 -5.55 9.49
C VAL A 165 20.29 -5.05 10.89
N SER A 166 19.41 -4.04 10.96
CA SER A 166 18.82 -3.58 12.21
C SER A 166 17.31 -3.50 12.09
N GLU A 167 16.61 -4.53 12.59
CA GLU A 167 15.14 -4.58 12.66
C GLU A 167 14.59 -3.41 13.47
N LYS A 168 15.30 -3.00 14.55
CA LYS A 168 14.92 -1.87 15.39
C LYS A 168 14.85 -0.57 14.59
N ARG A 169 15.88 -0.27 13.79
CA ARG A 169 15.93 0.96 12.99
C ARG A 169 14.83 1.01 11.94
N ALA A 170 14.55 -0.13 11.28
CA ALA A 170 13.45 -0.23 10.33
C ALA A 170 12.09 -0.03 11.01
N PHE A 171 11.92 -0.62 12.20
CA PHE A 171 10.72 -0.41 13.02
C PHE A 171 10.56 1.06 13.40
N ASP A 172 11.58 1.65 14.01
CA ASP A 172 11.53 3.03 14.52
C ASP A 172 11.26 4.03 13.39
N ALA A 173 11.89 3.85 12.22
CA ALA A 173 11.68 4.70 11.05
C ALA A 173 10.21 4.70 10.59
N VAL A 174 9.60 3.52 10.43
CA VAL A 174 8.20 3.39 10.01
C VAL A 174 7.26 3.90 11.11
N TYR A 175 7.49 3.52 12.37
CA TYR A 175 6.69 3.95 13.49
C TYR A 175 6.61 5.47 13.60
N HIS A 176 7.76 6.15 13.59
CA HIS A 176 7.81 7.61 13.74
C HIS A 176 7.26 8.36 12.52
N ALA A 177 7.51 7.86 11.31
CA ALA A 177 6.97 8.44 10.09
C ALA A 177 5.43 8.39 10.08
N VAL A 178 4.85 7.23 10.38
CA VAL A 178 3.39 7.03 10.42
C VAL A 178 2.78 7.81 11.57
N ARG A 179 3.37 7.74 12.76
CA ARG A 179 2.89 8.46 13.94
C ARG A 179 2.86 9.98 13.71
N GLY A 180 3.93 10.52 13.12
CA GLY A 180 4.01 11.95 12.78
C GLY A 180 2.95 12.38 11.75
N ALA A 181 2.66 11.54 10.75
CA ALA A 181 1.61 11.79 9.77
C ALA A 181 0.21 11.84 10.43
N LEU A 182 -0.10 10.89 11.32
CA LEU A 182 -1.37 10.85 12.03
C LEU A 182 -1.56 12.06 12.96
N GLU A 183 -0.52 12.48 13.67
CA GLU A 183 -0.55 13.66 14.54
C GLU A 183 -0.69 14.95 13.74
N GLY A 184 -0.09 15.02 12.55
CA GLY A 184 -0.25 16.12 11.61
C GLY A 184 -1.69 16.29 11.12
N GLU A 185 -2.39 15.20 10.85
CA GLU A 185 -3.80 15.20 10.45
C GLU A 185 -4.72 15.72 11.57
N VAL A 186 -4.48 15.31 12.81
CA VAL A 186 -5.26 15.77 13.97
C VAL A 186 -5.13 17.30 14.14
N ARG A 187 -4.01 17.91 13.75
CA ARG A 187 -3.76 19.36 13.85
C ARG A 187 -4.28 20.15 12.66
N ARG A 188 -4.68 19.50 11.55
CA ARG A 188 -5.27 20.22 10.41
C ARG A 188 -6.65 20.74 10.80
N PRO A 189 -6.93 22.07 10.65
CA PRO A 189 -8.26 22.61 10.88
C PRO A 189 -9.25 21.93 9.93
N GLN A 190 -10.25 21.26 10.46
CA GLN A 190 -11.35 20.77 9.65
C GLN A 190 -12.07 22.02 9.13
N ALA A 191 -12.10 22.20 7.80
CA ALA A 191 -12.93 23.24 7.18
C ALA A 191 -14.39 22.91 7.52
N VAL A 192 -14.96 23.68 8.46
CA VAL A 192 -16.39 23.65 8.73
C VAL A 192 -17.04 24.29 7.51
N ILE A 193 -17.62 23.48 6.62
CA ILE A 193 -18.47 23.98 5.55
C ILE A 193 -19.71 24.55 6.23
N PRO A 194 -19.95 25.88 6.21
CA PRO A 194 -21.17 26.43 6.79
C PRO A 194 -22.37 25.79 6.09
N ALA A 195 -23.32 25.28 6.87
CA ALA A 195 -24.55 24.76 6.31
C ALA A 195 -25.16 25.85 5.41
N ALA A 196 -25.47 25.48 4.17
CA ALA A 196 -26.10 26.37 3.23
C ALA A 196 -27.37 26.92 3.86
N ARG A 197 -27.47 28.27 3.99
CA ARG A 197 -28.68 28.92 4.47
C ARG A 197 -29.82 28.55 3.53
N PRO A 198 -30.99 28.11 4.06
CA PRO A 198 -32.14 27.89 3.22
C PRO A 198 -32.47 29.18 2.46
N ARG A 199 -32.58 29.12 1.14
CA ARG A 199 -33.08 30.22 0.36
C ARG A 199 -34.54 30.51 0.80
N ALA A 200 -34.78 31.70 1.27
CA ALA A 200 -36.15 32.17 1.50
C ALA A 200 -36.88 32.07 0.15
N HIS A 201 -37.99 31.33 0.14
CA HIS A 201 -38.93 31.38 -0.96
C HIS A 201 -39.61 32.76 -0.90
N ASP A 202 -39.33 33.58 -1.90
CA ASP A 202 -40.17 34.74 -2.16
C ASP A 202 -41.53 34.24 -2.65
N THR A 203 -42.53 34.36 -1.79
CA THR A 203 -43.93 34.21 -2.16
C THR A 203 -44.36 35.53 -2.80
N VAL A 204 -44.71 35.46 -4.10
CA VAL A 204 -45.56 36.44 -4.80
C VAL A 204 -46.97 35.93 -4.87
#